data_da57d7f53b34a8da1c245916933b118b
#
_entry.id   da57d7f53b34a8da1c245916933b118b
#
_cell.length_a   1.000
_cell.length_b   1.000
_cell.length_c   1.000
_cell.angle_alpha   90.00
_cell.angle_beta   90.00
_cell.angle_gamma   90.00
#
_symmetry.space_group_name_H-M   'P 1'
#
loop_
_entity.id
_entity.type
_entity.pdbx_description
1 polymer ?
#
loop_
_entity_poly.entity_id
_entity_poly.type
_entity_poly.pdbx_seq_one_letter_code
_entity_poly.pdbx_strand_id
1 'polypeptide(L)'
;MSIVEERYSKWLNHENLAPQYKPVLEAMDAEEKNDAFYTTIEFGTAGMRGLLGPGTNRINIHTIRKATQGYANYINENNGGKAGIAIGYDNRHMSKEFAFDCADLLAKNNIKSYVFESLRPTPELSFAVRHLNCFGGIMITASHNPKEYNGYKLYDDKGCQLIPCLASQVIDKVNAIEDELAIDANCTEEQKKLIIVIGKDVDEEYYKNVLSIQLNPEVKKDIKIVFSPEHGTANIPVQEVYKRAGYTCIPVVEQCSPDPDFSNTPTPNPEQAGAYELSLKYAKENQADLILVCDPDADRMGVGVLHNGEYVVLTGNQSGSVEIEYICSQLQKQGKMPENPVMFNTVVTSDLGEKVASDYGVSTEKTLTGFKFIGEKVAKYEKTHEKNYVFGYEESYGSLIKPFVRDKDAPQACLMLAEACAFYKEQGKDLVDVLDSLYDRHGTYEESQVALSLAGEAGAKRIKEILATLRKDAPTQIGGTKVVRSEDYKECTIKEGDTVTELTGFTKSDVLKYYLEDGSWIAVRPSGTEPKCKFYYCIKGASKEDAHNKTVHFQKAMDDLIAK
;
A
#
# COMPACT_ATOMS: atom_id res chain seq x y z
N MET A 1 37.93 -10.09 13.73
CA MET A 1 36.74 -10.78 13.25
C MET A 1 35.90 -9.72 12.53
N SER A 2 35.33 -10.02 11.39
CA SER A 2 34.45 -9.05 10.75
C SER A 2 33.14 -8.92 11.55
N ILE A 3 32.40 -7.84 11.38
CA ILE A 3 31.10 -7.66 12.06
C ILE A 3 30.11 -8.78 11.67
N VAL A 4 30.22 -9.30 10.45
CA VAL A 4 29.44 -10.44 9.95
C VAL A 4 29.76 -11.70 10.77
N GLU A 5 31.04 -12.04 10.92
CA GLU A 5 31.47 -13.21 11.67
C GLU A 5 31.13 -13.12 13.17
N GLU A 6 31.19 -11.92 13.73
CA GLU A 6 30.84 -11.69 15.13
C GLU A 6 29.34 -11.94 15.35
N ARG A 7 28.46 -11.33 14.52
CA ARG A 7 27.00 -11.51 14.59
C ARG A 7 26.59 -12.95 14.32
N TYR A 8 27.16 -13.57 13.27
CA TYR A 8 26.89 -14.96 12.93
C TYR A 8 27.24 -15.91 14.05
N SER A 9 28.47 -15.78 14.63
CA SER A 9 28.93 -16.62 15.74
C SER A 9 28.08 -16.43 16.99
N LYS A 10 27.65 -15.18 17.28
CA LYS A 10 26.71 -14.88 18.38
C LYS A 10 25.41 -15.65 18.20
N TRP A 11 24.81 -15.57 17.01
CA TRP A 11 23.55 -16.23 16.69
C TRP A 11 23.68 -17.76 16.76
N LEU A 12 24.65 -18.33 16.09
CA LEU A 12 24.86 -19.78 16.02
C LEU A 12 25.02 -20.45 17.40
N ASN A 13 25.66 -19.75 18.33
CA ASN A 13 26.00 -20.28 19.67
C ASN A 13 25.07 -19.78 20.78
N HIS A 14 24.04 -19.00 20.46
CA HIS A 14 23.15 -18.46 21.49
C HIS A 14 22.16 -19.52 21.97
N GLU A 15 22.01 -19.66 23.30
CA GLU A 15 21.15 -20.66 23.94
C GLU A 15 19.64 -20.48 23.59
N ASN A 16 19.22 -19.24 23.39
CA ASN A 16 17.81 -18.89 23.05
C ASN A 16 17.54 -18.87 21.55
N LEU A 17 18.49 -19.29 20.71
CA LEU A 17 18.22 -19.36 19.26
C LEU A 17 17.07 -20.34 18.99
N ALA A 18 16.08 -19.89 18.23
CA ALA A 18 14.98 -20.77 17.83
C ALA A 18 15.52 -22.00 17.09
N PRO A 19 15.17 -23.24 17.53
CA PRO A 19 15.85 -24.47 17.09
C PRO A 19 15.87 -24.69 15.58
N GLN A 20 14.84 -24.22 14.85
CA GLN A 20 14.72 -24.33 13.40
C GLN A 20 15.79 -23.53 12.65
N TYR A 21 16.41 -22.52 13.25
CA TYR A 21 17.39 -21.67 12.58
C TYR A 21 18.81 -22.25 12.59
N LYS A 22 19.15 -23.10 13.54
CA LYS A 22 20.50 -23.64 13.66
C LYS A 22 20.96 -24.41 12.41
N PRO A 23 20.16 -25.35 11.87
CA PRO A 23 20.53 -26.05 10.64
C PRO A 23 20.70 -25.12 9.43
N VAL A 24 19.87 -24.07 9.35
CA VAL A 24 19.94 -23.08 8.26
C VAL A 24 21.23 -22.27 8.37
N LEU A 25 21.60 -21.81 9.58
CA LEU A 25 22.83 -21.07 9.82
C LEU A 25 24.07 -21.91 9.49
N GLU A 26 24.10 -23.18 9.91
CA GLU A 26 25.22 -24.11 9.64
C GLU A 26 25.40 -24.38 8.13
N ALA A 27 24.31 -24.30 7.34
CA ALA A 27 24.34 -24.54 5.89
C ALA A 27 24.70 -23.30 5.07
N MET A 28 24.71 -22.09 5.66
CA MET A 28 24.98 -20.84 4.93
C MET A 28 26.38 -20.80 4.33
N ASP A 29 26.48 -20.40 3.08
CA ASP A 29 27.75 -20.04 2.45
C ASP A 29 28.21 -18.63 2.88
N ALA A 30 29.33 -18.16 2.32
CA ALA A 30 29.92 -16.86 2.69
C ALA A 30 29.08 -15.66 2.22
N GLU A 31 28.41 -15.78 1.07
CA GLU A 31 27.55 -14.74 0.51
C GLU A 31 26.25 -14.62 1.32
N GLU A 32 25.61 -15.74 1.61
CA GLU A 32 24.42 -15.82 2.45
C GLU A 32 24.67 -15.29 3.87
N LYS A 33 25.81 -15.63 4.50
CA LYS A 33 26.24 -15.09 5.79
C LYS A 33 26.40 -13.57 5.73
N ASN A 34 27.07 -13.10 4.69
CA ASN A 34 27.26 -11.66 4.51
C ASN A 34 25.91 -10.96 4.41
N ASP A 35 24.99 -11.43 3.55
CA ASP A 35 23.69 -10.81 3.33
C ASP A 35 22.81 -10.87 4.59
N ALA A 36 22.86 -11.95 5.36
CA ALA A 36 22.08 -12.10 6.58
C ALA A 36 22.59 -11.27 7.78
N PHE A 37 23.90 -10.89 7.80
CA PHE A 37 24.52 -10.32 9.00
C PHE A 37 25.30 -9.00 8.79
N TYR A 38 25.48 -8.49 7.54
CA TYR A 38 26.23 -7.24 7.31
C TYR A 38 25.61 -6.02 7.99
N THR A 39 24.30 -6.05 8.19
CA THR A 39 23.53 -5.00 8.87
C THR A 39 22.46 -5.59 9.79
N THR A 40 21.70 -4.72 10.44
CA THR A 40 20.47 -5.07 11.15
C THR A 40 19.30 -4.57 10.34
N ILE A 41 18.23 -5.38 10.23
CA ILE A 41 17.01 -4.96 9.54
C ILE A 41 16.48 -3.67 10.16
N GLU A 42 16.26 -2.66 9.34
CA GLU A 42 15.77 -1.38 9.81
C GLU A 42 14.28 -1.45 10.13
N PHE A 43 13.91 -0.95 11.29
CA PHE A 43 12.55 -0.54 11.56
C PHE A 43 12.38 0.89 11.02
N GLY A 44 11.92 0.99 9.77
CA GLY A 44 11.72 2.27 9.09
C GLY A 44 10.36 2.90 9.40
N THR A 45 10.11 4.08 8.83
CA THR A 45 8.82 4.79 8.99
C THR A 45 7.62 4.05 8.39
N ALA A 46 7.85 2.99 7.61
CA ALA A 46 6.81 2.11 7.06
C ALA A 46 6.74 0.74 7.78
N GLY A 47 7.43 0.58 8.92
CA GLY A 47 7.62 -0.68 9.61
C GLY A 47 8.86 -1.43 9.14
N MET A 48 8.91 -2.75 9.32
CA MET A 48 9.97 -3.63 8.81
C MET A 48 9.45 -4.44 7.63
N ARG A 49 10.32 -4.71 6.67
CA ARG A 49 10.07 -5.65 5.56
C ARG A 49 11.39 -6.26 5.12
N GLY A 50 11.43 -7.58 4.95
CA GLY A 50 12.65 -8.26 4.53
C GLY A 50 12.42 -9.73 4.24
N LEU A 51 13.47 -10.41 3.83
CA LEU A 51 13.49 -11.85 3.62
C LEU A 51 13.29 -12.60 4.95
N LEU A 52 12.51 -13.67 4.92
CA LEU A 52 12.40 -14.61 6.04
C LEU A 52 13.70 -15.40 6.22
N GLY A 53 14.11 -15.63 7.46
CA GLY A 53 15.26 -16.47 7.78
C GLY A 53 16.03 -16.02 9.01
N PRO A 54 17.04 -16.78 9.44
CA PRO A 54 17.91 -16.40 10.54
C PRO A 54 18.88 -15.29 10.13
N GLY A 55 19.14 -14.37 11.05
CA GLY A 55 20.10 -13.28 10.86
C GLY A 55 19.54 -11.94 11.30
N THR A 56 20.44 -11.00 11.55
CA THR A 56 20.07 -9.64 11.99
C THR A 56 19.42 -8.81 10.88
N ASN A 57 19.69 -9.13 9.61
CA ASN A 57 19.10 -8.49 8.42
C ASN A 57 17.99 -9.34 7.80
N ARG A 58 17.20 -10.02 8.62
CA ARG A 58 16.09 -10.89 8.21
C ARG A 58 14.86 -10.66 9.07
N ILE A 59 13.68 -11.01 8.53
CA ILE A 59 12.45 -11.17 9.32
C ILE A 59 12.47 -12.56 9.96
N ASN A 60 12.41 -12.61 11.26
CA ASN A 60 12.36 -13.82 12.06
C ASN A 60 11.80 -13.52 13.45
N ILE A 61 11.59 -14.56 14.25
CA ILE A 61 10.99 -14.41 15.58
C ILE A 61 11.77 -13.44 16.49
N HIS A 62 13.10 -13.41 16.40
CA HIS A 62 13.95 -12.55 17.24
C HIS A 62 13.88 -11.07 16.82
N THR A 63 13.89 -10.79 15.51
CA THR A 63 13.76 -9.41 15.00
C THR A 63 12.33 -8.87 15.20
N ILE A 64 11.30 -9.71 15.09
CA ILE A 64 9.90 -9.38 15.42
C ILE A 64 9.77 -9.09 16.92
N ARG A 65 10.35 -9.92 17.80
CA ARG A 65 10.37 -9.67 19.25
C ARG A 65 11.05 -8.37 19.60
N LYS A 66 12.19 -8.07 18.95
CA LYS A 66 12.88 -6.78 19.13
C LYS A 66 11.97 -5.59 18.81
N ALA A 67 11.30 -5.63 17.66
CA ALA A 67 10.37 -4.59 17.26
C ALA A 67 9.18 -4.47 18.23
N THR A 68 8.60 -5.61 18.62
CA THR A 68 7.46 -5.66 19.53
C THR A 68 7.84 -5.19 20.95
N GLN A 69 9.03 -5.54 21.46
CA GLN A 69 9.50 -5.05 22.75
C GLN A 69 9.73 -3.53 22.73
N GLY A 70 10.32 -3.00 21.67
CA GLY A 70 10.46 -1.55 21.49
C GLY A 70 9.11 -0.85 21.46
N TYR A 71 8.14 -1.43 20.76
CA TYR A 71 6.77 -0.91 20.73
C TYR A 71 6.09 -1.03 22.11
N ALA A 72 6.26 -2.14 22.83
CA ALA A 72 5.76 -2.31 24.19
C ALA A 72 6.30 -1.25 25.16
N ASN A 73 7.58 -0.92 25.04
CA ASN A 73 8.20 0.16 25.83
C ASN A 73 7.54 1.51 25.53
N TYR A 74 7.31 1.82 24.23
CA TYR A 74 6.60 3.03 23.79
C TYR A 74 5.16 3.07 24.33
N ILE A 75 4.41 1.97 24.23
CA ILE A 75 3.03 1.87 24.73
C ILE A 75 2.97 2.14 26.24
N ASN A 76 3.87 1.52 27.02
CA ASN A 76 3.89 1.68 28.47
C ASN A 76 4.26 3.10 28.91
N GLU A 77 5.20 3.76 28.23
CA GLU A 77 5.54 5.16 28.49
C GLU A 77 4.35 6.10 28.19
N ASN A 78 3.49 5.74 27.24
CA ASN A 78 2.31 6.52 26.88
C ASN A 78 1.00 6.01 27.56
N ASN A 79 1.09 5.13 28.55
CA ASN A 79 -0.04 4.56 29.30
C ASN A 79 -1.10 3.85 28.43
N GLY A 80 -0.69 3.33 27.27
CA GLY A 80 -1.58 2.70 26.28
C GLY A 80 -1.99 1.27 26.59
N GLY A 81 -1.37 0.61 27.58
CA GLY A 81 -1.51 -0.82 27.81
C GLY A 81 -2.94 -1.31 28.13
N LYS A 82 -3.78 -0.46 28.72
CA LYS A 82 -5.21 -0.79 29.02
C LYS A 82 -6.10 -0.72 27.78
N ALA A 83 -5.85 0.22 26.89
CA ALA A 83 -6.59 0.32 25.63
C ALA A 83 -6.27 -0.88 24.71
N GLY A 84 -5.03 -1.33 24.78
CA GLY A 84 -4.57 -2.54 24.08
C GLY A 84 -4.21 -2.30 22.63
N ILE A 85 -3.79 -3.38 21.96
CA ILE A 85 -3.29 -3.39 20.58
C ILE A 85 -4.07 -4.40 19.75
N ALA A 86 -4.61 -3.99 18.61
CA ALA A 86 -5.18 -4.91 17.64
C ALA A 86 -4.06 -5.56 16.81
N ILE A 87 -4.15 -6.86 16.53
CA ILE A 87 -3.13 -7.61 15.80
C ILE A 87 -3.79 -8.39 14.66
N GLY A 88 -3.40 -8.08 13.42
CA GLY A 88 -3.79 -8.78 12.22
C GLY A 88 -2.60 -9.39 11.48
N TYR A 89 -2.88 -10.31 10.58
CA TYR A 89 -1.86 -10.98 9.77
C TYR A 89 -2.43 -11.51 8.45
N ASP A 90 -1.55 -11.68 7.46
CA ASP A 90 -1.89 -12.24 6.15
C ASP A 90 -1.62 -13.77 6.07
N ASN A 91 -1.64 -14.32 4.83
CA ASN A 91 -1.45 -15.74 4.57
C ASN A 91 0.02 -16.19 4.50
N ARG A 92 1.00 -15.30 4.67
CA ARG A 92 2.43 -15.61 4.47
C ARG A 92 2.97 -16.58 5.49
N HIS A 93 4.07 -17.26 5.13
CA HIS A 93 4.84 -18.07 6.08
C HIS A 93 5.14 -17.29 7.35
N MET A 94 4.92 -17.90 8.50
CA MET A 94 5.16 -17.35 9.84
C MET A 94 4.27 -16.17 10.25
N SER A 95 3.34 -15.68 9.42
CA SER A 95 2.52 -14.51 9.78
C SER A 95 1.68 -14.75 11.02
N LYS A 96 1.04 -15.91 11.11
CA LYS A 96 0.23 -16.29 12.28
C LYS A 96 1.10 -16.46 13.53
N GLU A 97 2.22 -17.17 13.41
CA GLU A 97 3.13 -17.42 14.51
C GLU A 97 3.70 -16.12 15.07
N PHE A 98 4.11 -15.21 14.19
CA PHE A 98 4.58 -13.88 14.61
C PHE A 98 3.48 -13.07 15.30
N ALA A 99 2.24 -13.09 14.80
CA ALA A 99 1.12 -12.37 15.38
C ALA A 99 0.83 -12.82 16.82
N PHE A 100 0.81 -14.14 17.06
CA PHE A 100 0.57 -14.69 18.40
C PHE A 100 1.79 -14.50 19.34
N ASP A 101 3.01 -14.60 18.83
CA ASP A 101 4.22 -14.29 19.62
C ASP A 101 4.26 -12.80 20.03
N CYS A 102 3.81 -11.89 19.14
CA CYS A 102 3.62 -10.48 19.50
C CYS A 102 2.59 -10.33 20.64
N ALA A 103 1.47 -11.05 20.59
CA ALA A 103 0.46 -11.01 21.65
C ALA A 103 1.01 -11.52 22.99
N ASP A 104 1.78 -12.62 22.98
CA ASP A 104 2.45 -13.16 24.18
C ASP A 104 3.44 -12.15 24.77
N LEU A 105 4.26 -11.52 23.92
CA LEU A 105 5.25 -10.52 24.38
C LEU A 105 4.57 -9.25 24.92
N LEU A 106 3.48 -8.80 24.30
CA LEU A 106 2.68 -7.68 24.82
C LEU A 106 2.07 -8.03 26.17
N ALA A 107 1.49 -9.23 26.31
CA ALA A 107 0.92 -9.71 27.58
C ALA A 107 1.98 -9.78 28.67
N LYS A 108 3.19 -10.25 28.38
CA LYS A 108 4.34 -10.22 29.29
C LYS A 108 4.68 -8.82 29.80
N ASN A 109 4.49 -7.81 28.94
CA ASN A 109 4.65 -6.40 29.28
C ASN A 109 3.39 -5.77 29.92
N ASN A 110 2.39 -6.58 30.32
CA ASN A 110 1.10 -6.17 30.89
C ASN A 110 0.28 -5.29 29.94
N ILE A 111 0.38 -5.50 28.65
CA ILE A 111 -0.37 -4.81 27.60
C ILE A 111 -1.44 -5.76 27.07
N LYS A 112 -2.69 -5.28 27.03
CA LYS A 112 -3.79 -6.01 26.41
C LYS A 112 -3.59 -6.10 24.89
N SER A 113 -4.00 -7.22 24.29
CA SER A 113 -4.05 -7.36 22.84
C SER A 113 -5.36 -7.97 22.37
N TYR A 114 -5.74 -7.63 21.13
CA TYR A 114 -6.88 -8.18 20.40
C TYR A 114 -6.33 -8.80 19.12
N VAL A 115 -6.11 -10.11 19.11
CA VAL A 115 -5.53 -10.83 17.98
C VAL A 115 -6.61 -11.54 17.17
N PHE A 116 -6.60 -11.37 15.85
CA PHE A 116 -7.52 -12.09 14.99
C PHE A 116 -7.26 -13.60 15.01
N GLU A 117 -8.31 -14.40 15.05
CA GLU A 117 -8.25 -15.88 15.08
C GLU A 117 -7.66 -16.47 13.80
N SER A 118 -7.84 -15.77 12.67
CA SER A 118 -7.32 -16.13 11.35
C SER A 118 -6.94 -14.87 10.57
N LEU A 119 -6.33 -15.06 9.40
CA LEU A 119 -5.91 -13.94 8.55
C LEU A 119 -7.05 -12.94 8.29
N ARG A 120 -6.75 -11.65 8.29
CA ARG A 120 -7.68 -10.55 7.98
C ARG A 120 -6.98 -9.48 7.15
N PRO A 121 -7.78 -8.73 6.34
CA PRO A 121 -7.29 -7.58 5.58
C PRO A 121 -6.60 -6.51 6.41
N THR A 122 -5.59 -5.88 5.85
CA THR A 122 -4.97 -4.66 6.42
C THR A 122 -6.02 -3.59 6.77
N PRO A 123 -6.99 -3.24 5.90
CA PRO A 123 -8.05 -2.30 6.27
C PRO A 123 -8.94 -2.78 7.43
N GLU A 124 -9.16 -4.07 7.57
CA GLU A 124 -9.95 -4.60 8.69
C GLU A 124 -9.20 -4.49 10.02
N LEU A 125 -7.87 -4.59 10.03
CA LEU A 125 -7.07 -4.21 11.19
C LEU A 125 -7.24 -2.73 11.53
N SER A 126 -7.15 -1.82 10.54
CA SER A 126 -7.40 -0.39 10.74
C SER A 126 -8.78 -0.13 11.34
N PHE A 127 -9.80 -0.85 10.85
CA PHE A 127 -11.15 -0.84 11.41
C PHE A 127 -11.18 -1.32 12.86
N ALA A 128 -10.56 -2.47 13.17
CA ALA A 128 -10.54 -3.05 14.52
C ALA A 128 -9.89 -2.11 15.54
N VAL A 129 -8.80 -1.43 15.18
CA VAL A 129 -8.15 -0.42 16.04
C VAL A 129 -9.16 0.65 16.46
N ARG A 130 -9.94 1.18 15.51
CA ARG A 130 -10.93 2.22 15.76
C ARG A 130 -12.16 1.69 16.50
N HIS A 131 -12.71 0.56 16.05
CA HIS A 131 -13.91 -0.04 16.59
C HIS A 131 -13.76 -0.47 18.05
N LEU A 132 -12.59 -1.03 18.39
CA LEU A 132 -12.27 -1.49 19.75
C LEU A 132 -11.62 -0.38 20.61
N ASN A 133 -11.42 0.83 20.07
CA ASN A 133 -10.73 1.93 20.73
C ASN A 133 -9.34 1.54 21.25
N CYS A 134 -8.56 0.83 20.43
CA CYS A 134 -7.20 0.42 20.75
C CYS A 134 -6.23 1.61 20.78
N PHE A 135 -5.12 1.48 21.51
CA PHE A 135 -4.01 2.41 21.45
C PHE A 135 -3.29 2.40 20.10
N GLY A 136 -3.37 1.28 19.39
CA GLY A 136 -2.79 1.10 18.08
C GLY A 136 -2.96 -0.30 17.55
N GLY A 137 -2.22 -0.64 16.48
CA GLY A 137 -2.29 -1.95 15.85
C GLY A 137 -0.95 -2.45 15.32
N ILE A 138 -0.89 -3.76 15.12
CA ILE A 138 0.21 -4.48 14.46
C ILE A 138 -0.37 -5.26 13.27
N MET A 139 0.21 -5.10 12.09
CA MET A 139 -0.10 -5.93 10.93
C MET A 139 1.14 -6.69 10.48
N ILE A 140 1.04 -8.02 10.47
CA ILE A 140 2.11 -8.91 9.98
C ILE A 140 1.83 -9.22 8.52
N THR A 141 2.56 -8.57 7.62
CA THR A 141 2.40 -8.69 6.16
C THR A 141 3.59 -8.10 5.42
N ALA A 142 3.86 -8.63 4.23
CA ALA A 142 4.72 -7.98 3.24
C ALA A 142 3.93 -7.53 2.00
N SER A 143 2.59 -7.38 2.09
CA SER A 143 1.72 -6.97 0.99
C SER A 143 1.92 -7.88 -0.24
N HIS A 144 2.24 -7.31 -1.38
CA HIS A 144 2.42 -7.99 -2.66
C HIS A 144 3.86 -8.49 -2.94
N ASN A 145 4.77 -8.44 -1.97
CA ASN A 145 6.14 -8.93 -2.18
C ASN A 145 6.16 -10.46 -2.44
N PRO A 146 7.23 -11.01 -3.05
CA PRO A 146 7.42 -12.45 -3.21
C PRO A 146 7.28 -13.23 -1.90
N LYS A 147 7.06 -14.54 -2.00
CA LYS A 147 6.76 -15.44 -0.87
C LYS A 147 7.83 -15.50 0.21
N GLU A 148 9.08 -15.23 -0.17
CA GLU A 148 10.24 -15.22 0.72
C GLU A 148 10.24 -14.04 1.72
N TYR A 149 9.36 -13.05 1.51
CA TYR A 149 9.29 -11.85 2.33
C TYR A 149 8.18 -11.95 3.39
N ASN A 150 8.44 -11.31 4.52
CA ASN A 150 7.41 -10.93 5.48
C ASN A 150 7.72 -9.52 6.03
N GLY A 151 6.84 -9.01 6.89
CA GLY A 151 7.01 -7.66 7.44
C GLY A 151 6.14 -7.39 8.66
N TYR A 152 6.30 -6.19 9.20
CA TYR A 152 5.68 -5.75 10.44
C TYR A 152 5.33 -4.27 10.32
N LYS A 153 4.04 -3.95 10.29
CA LYS A 153 3.54 -2.58 10.18
C LYS A 153 2.88 -2.17 11.50
N LEU A 154 3.03 -0.90 11.91
CA LEU A 154 2.37 -0.33 13.10
C LEU A 154 1.34 0.72 12.72
N TYR A 155 0.27 0.75 13.50
CA TYR A 155 -0.87 1.66 13.37
C TYR A 155 -1.08 2.46 14.66
N ASP A 156 -1.53 3.71 14.54
CA ASP A 156 -1.89 4.56 15.67
C ASP A 156 -3.34 4.32 16.15
N ASP A 157 -3.77 5.06 17.16
CA ASP A 157 -5.11 5.00 17.75
C ASP A 157 -6.25 5.42 16.79
N LYS A 158 -5.91 6.02 15.66
CA LYS A 158 -6.86 6.42 14.60
C LYS A 158 -7.00 5.36 13.52
N GLY A 159 -6.22 4.27 13.61
CA GLY A 159 -6.14 3.24 12.59
C GLY A 159 -5.29 3.65 11.37
N CYS A 160 -4.49 4.69 11.46
CA CYS A 160 -3.50 5.06 10.46
C CYS A 160 -2.19 4.31 10.67
N GLN A 161 -1.52 3.89 9.61
CA GLN A 161 -0.13 3.47 9.72
C GLN A 161 0.71 4.63 10.26
N LEU A 162 1.67 4.37 11.16
CA LEU A 162 2.44 5.41 11.84
C LEU A 162 3.10 6.37 10.84
N ILE A 163 2.86 7.66 11.04
CA ILE A 163 3.60 8.73 10.34
C ILE A 163 5.02 8.87 10.89
N PRO A 164 5.96 9.49 10.15
CA PRO A 164 7.37 9.52 10.54
C PRO A 164 7.66 10.03 11.96
N CYS A 165 6.93 11.03 12.44
CA CYS A 165 7.15 11.60 13.77
C CYS A 165 6.73 10.65 14.91
N LEU A 166 5.74 9.79 14.72
CA LEU A 166 5.36 8.74 15.68
C LEU A 166 6.27 7.52 15.52
N ALA A 167 6.56 7.12 14.28
CA ALA A 167 7.43 6.00 13.99
C ALA A 167 8.84 6.20 14.60
N SER A 168 9.42 7.41 14.53
CA SER A 168 10.73 7.70 15.09
C SER A 168 10.80 7.43 16.60
N GLN A 169 9.73 7.72 17.36
CA GLN A 169 9.68 7.45 18.79
C GLN A 169 9.73 5.95 19.10
N VAL A 170 9.07 5.13 18.27
CA VAL A 170 9.14 3.66 18.38
C VAL A 170 10.50 3.16 17.93
N ILE A 171 11.05 3.68 16.83
CA ILE A 171 12.39 3.35 16.31
C ILE A 171 13.46 3.54 17.38
N ASP A 172 13.42 4.65 18.12
CA ASP A 172 14.37 4.93 19.20
C ASP A 172 14.31 3.84 20.29
N LYS A 173 13.10 3.35 20.64
CA LYS A 173 12.92 2.27 21.61
C LYS A 173 13.42 0.92 21.08
N VAL A 174 13.18 0.62 19.81
CA VAL A 174 13.70 -0.59 19.16
C VAL A 174 15.21 -0.58 19.10
N ASN A 175 15.82 0.54 18.72
CA ASN A 175 17.27 0.69 18.62
C ASN A 175 17.99 0.66 19.98
N ALA A 176 17.32 1.03 21.07
CA ALA A 176 17.85 0.92 22.43
C ALA A 176 17.97 -0.54 22.93
N ILE A 177 17.40 -1.51 22.22
CA ILE A 177 17.53 -2.92 22.55
C ILE A 177 18.79 -3.48 21.89
N GLU A 178 19.79 -3.83 22.69
CA GLU A 178 21.10 -4.28 22.22
C GLU A 178 21.10 -5.75 21.72
N ASP A 179 20.28 -6.61 22.35
CA ASP A 179 20.28 -8.05 22.07
C ASP A 179 18.87 -8.57 21.79
N GLU A 180 18.61 -8.84 20.52
CA GLU A 180 17.33 -9.42 20.05
C GLU A 180 17.13 -10.87 20.51
N LEU A 181 18.21 -11.62 20.75
CA LEU A 181 18.16 -13.02 21.18
C LEU A 181 17.82 -13.16 22.68
N ALA A 182 18.05 -12.11 23.47
CA ALA A 182 17.73 -12.10 24.90
C ALA A 182 16.25 -11.88 25.21
N ILE A 183 15.42 -11.55 24.19
CA ILE A 183 14.00 -11.24 24.40
C ILE A 183 13.22 -12.54 24.48
N ASP A 184 12.63 -12.78 25.66
CA ASP A 184 11.75 -13.89 25.94
C ASP A 184 10.28 -13.43 25.92
N ALA A 185 9.42 -14.10 25.15
CA ALA A 185 7.99 -13.83 25.03
C ALA A 185 7.13 -14.68 25.98
N ASN A 186 7.71 -15.56 26.80
CA ASN A 186 6.95 -16.41 27.71
C ASN A 186 6.19 -15.55 28.73
N CYS A 187 4.88 -15.62 28.72
CA CYS A 187 3.99 -14.96 29.67
C CYS A 187 3.31 -15.97 30.62
N THR A 188 2.96 -15.52 31.81
CA THR A 188 2.25 -16.33 32.80
C THR A 188 0.80 -16.56 32.38
N GLU A 189 0.12 -17.57 32.98
CA GLU A 189 -1.30 -17.84 32.72
C GLU A 189 -2.19 -16.64 33.08
N GLU A 190 -1.79 -15.82 34.05
CA GLU A 190 -2.53 -14.59 34.37
C GLU A 190 -2.35 -13.53 33.29
N GLN A 191 -1.14 -13.38 32.74
CA GLN A 191 -0.85 -12.46 31.64
C GLN A 191 -1.53 -12.90 30.35
N LYS A 192 -1.67 -14.19 30.07
CA LYS A 192 -2.41 -14.70 28.91
C LYS A 192 -3.86 -14.24 28.86
N LYS A 193 -4.47 -13.91 29.99
CA LYS A 193 -5.83 -13.34 30.04
C LYS A 193 -5.92 -11.95 29.38
N LEU A 194 -4.80 -11.29 29.15
CA LEU A 194 -4.74 -10.02 28.41
C LEU A 194 -4.83 -10.22 26.89
N ILE A 195 -4.70 -11.46 26.41
CA ILE A 195 -4.81 -11.80 24.98
C ILE A 195 -6.27 -12.16 24.68
N ILE A 196 -6.93 -11.34 23.91
CA ILE A 196 -8.32 -11.53 23.50
C ILE A 196 -8.33 -11.92 22.03
N VAL A 197 -8.81 -13.11 21.73
CA VAL A 197 -8.99 -13.55 20.35
C VAL A 197 -10.28 -12.93 19.82
N ILE A 198 -10.17 -12.25 18.66
CA ILE A 198 -11.30 -11.59 17.97
C ILE A 198 -11.50 -12.20 16.58
N GLY A 199 -12.66 -11.95 15.97
CA GLY A 199 -13.01 -12.48 14.65
C GLY A 199 -14.41 -12.00 14.27
N LYS A 200 -15.36 -12.93 14.15
CA LYS A 200 -16.70 -12.73 13.59
C LYS A 200 -17.44 -11.46 14.02
N ASP A 201 -17.36 -11.06 15.27
CA ASP A 201 -18.08 -9.87 15.75
C ASP A 201 -17.51 -8.59 15.13
N VAL A 202 -16.18 -8.53 14.93
CA VAL A 202 -15.50 -7.43 14.23
C VAL A 202 -15.80 -7.50 12.74
N ASP A 203 -15.73 -8.70 12.13
CA ASP A 203 -16.03 -8.94 10.72
C ASP A 203 -17.43 -8.43 10.35
N GLU A 204 -18.45 -8.75 11.16
CA GLU A 204 -19.83 -8.35 10.89
C GLU A 204 -20.02 -6.82 10.90
N GLU A 205 -19.40 -6.12 11.84
CA GLU A 205 -19.45 -4.66 11.86
C GLU A 205 -18.63 -4.03 10.71
N TYR A 206 -17.51 -4.64 10.34
CA TYR A 206 -16.74 -4.21 9.16
C TYR A 206 -17.56 -4.38 7.88
N TYR A 207 -18.16 -5.55 7.64
CA TYR A 207 -18.99 -5.79 6.44
C TYR A 207 -20.19 -4.86 6.36
N LYS A 208 -20.83 -4.57 7.49
CA LYS A 208 -21.92 -3.60 7.57
C LYS A 208 -21.46 -2.19 7.13
N ASN A 209 -20.28 -1.77 7.57
CA ASN A 209 -19.71 -0.50 7.14
C ASN A 209 -19.34 -0.50 5.66
N VAL A 210 -18.73 -1.58 5.13
CA VAL A 210 -18.44 -1.72 3.70
C VAL A 210 -19.74 -1.66 2.88
N LEU A 211 -20.79 -2.38 3.25
CA LEU A 211 -22.07 -2.32 2.54
C LEU A 211 -22.73 -0.94 2.54
N SER A 212 -22.44 -0.11 3.55
CA SER A 212 -22.99 1.24 3.67
C SER A 212 -22.41 2.26 2.70
N ILE A 213 -21.35 1.91 1.95
CA ILE A 213 -20.74 2.83 0.99
C ILE A 213 -21.56 3.00 -0.30
N GLN A 214 -22.45 2.04 -0.60
CA GLN A 214 -23.22 2.03 -1.83
C GLN A 214 -23.99 3.35 -2.04
N LEU A 215 -23.89 3.87 -3.25
CA LEU A 215 -24.57 5.11 -3.67
C LEU A 215 -25.88 4.80 -4.37
N ASN A 216 -25.94 3.68 -5.11
CA ASN A 216 -27.11 3.19 -5.83
C ASN A 216 -27.37 1.71 -5.50
N PRO A 217 -27.74 1.35 -4.26
CA PRO A 217 -27.93 -0.04 -3.87
C PRO A 217 -29.05 -0.76 -4.66
N GLU A 218 -29.96 -0.01 -5.28
CA GLU A 218 -31.06 -0.54 -6.10
C GLU A 218 -30.69 -0.74 -7.58
N VAL A 219 -29.45 -0.44 -8.00
CA VAL A 219 -29.01 -0.68 -9.37
C VAL A 219 -29.19 -2.16 -9.74
N LYS A 220 -29.56 -2.44 -10.98
CA LYS A 220 -29.71 -3.79 -11.48
C LYS A 220 -28.34 -4.50 -11.48
N LYS A 221 -28.20 -5.56 -10.69
CA LYS A 221 -26.94 -6.28 -10.51
C LYS A 221 -26.71 -7.37 -11.58
N ASP A 222 -27.03 -7.03 -12.83
CA ASP A 222 -26.90 -7.91 -13.99
C ASP A 222 -25.47 -7.84 -14.56
N ILE A 223 -24.49 -8.07 -13.71
CA ILE A 223 -23.09 -8.18 -14.07
C ILE A 223 -22.48 -9.47 -13.49
N LYS A 224 -21.48 -10.00 -14.17
CA LYS A 224 -20.66 -11.12 -13.69
C LYS A 224 -19.27 -10.61 -13.32
N ILE A 225 -18.83 -10.89 -12.11
CA ILE A 225 -17.56 -10.45 -11.59
C ILE A 225 -16.67 -11.67 -11.36
N VAL A 226 -15.53 -11.76 -12.05
CA VAL A 226 -14.47 -12.69 -11.69
C VAL A 226 -13.60 -12.04 -10.62
N PHE A 227 -13.36 -12.77 -9.54
CA PHE A 227 -12.63 -12.27 -8.38
C PHE A 227 -11.47 -13.20 -8.00
N SER A 228 -10.28 -12.64 -7.88
CA SER A 228 -9.12 -13.30 -7.31
C SER A 228 -8.65 -12.62 -6.03
N PRO A 229 -8.54 -13.34 -4.91
CA PRO A 229 -7.90 -12.88 -3.69
C PRO A 229 -6.38 -13.12 -3.66
N GLU A 230 -5.78 -13.66 -4.71
CA GLU A 230 -4.35 -14.02 -4.77
C GLU A 230 -3.87 -14.78 -3.53
N HIS A 231 -4.65 -15.82 -3.12
CA HIS A 231 -4.45 -16.60 -1.89
C HIS A 231 -4.53 -15.81 -0.57
N GLY A 232 -4.88 -14.54 -0.64
CA GLY A 232 -4.80 -13.58 0.46
C GLY A 232 -6.09 -13.40 1.26
N THR A 233 -6.08 -12.33 2.02
CA THR A 233 -7.07 -11.99 3.05
C THR A 233 -8.40 -11.52 2.49
N ALA A 234 -8.45 -11.07 1.23
CA ALA A 234 -9.68 -10.58 0.58
C ALA A 234 -10.73 -11.66 0.33
N ASN A 235 -10.35 -12.95 0.34
CA ASN A 235 -11.21 -14.06 -0.08
C ASN A 235 -12.59 -14.07 0.60
N ILE A 236 -12.61 -14.09 1.90
CA ILE A 236 -13.87 -14.16 2.68
C ILE A 236 -14.61 -12.82 2.63
N PRO A 237 -14.01 -11.67 2.98
CA PRO A 237 -14.74 -10.41 3.08
C PRO A 237 -15.34 -9.96 1.75
N VAL A 238 -14.64 -10.06 0.63
CA VAL A 238 -15.17 -9.62 -0.67
C VAL A 238 -16.32 -10.50 -1.12
N GLN A 239 -16.20 -11.83 -1.01
CA GLN A 239 -17.29 -12.73 -1.40
C GLN A 239 -18.53 -12.55 -0.51
N GLU A 240 -18.34 -12.36 0.81
CA GLU A 240 -19.45 -12.13 1.74
C GLU A 240 -20.14 -10.78 1.48
N VAL A 241 -19.38 -9.72 1.19
CA VAL A 241 -19.90 -8.42 0.79
C VAL A 241 -20.72 -8.52 -0.50
N TYR A 242 -20.20 -9.19 -1.54
CA TYR A 242 -20.94 -9.37 -2.79
C TYR A 242 -22.21 -10.18 -2.62
N LYS A 243 -22.16 -11.26 -1.86
CA LYS A 243 -23.34 -12.07 -1.54
C LYS A 243 -24.43 -11.23 -0.87
N ARG A 244 -24.07 -10.40 0.12
CA ARG A 244 -25.02 -9.53 0.84
C ARG A 244 -25.52 -8.39 -0.04
N ALA A 245 -24.66 -7.85 -0.90
CA ALA A 245 -25.05 -6.80 -1.85
C ALA A 245 -25.84 -7.35 -3.07
N GLY A 246 -25.87 -8.66 -3.28
CA GLY A 246 -26.62 -9.32 -4.36
C GLY A 246 -25.90 -9.39 -5.70
N TYR A 247 -24.56 -9.26 -5.74
CA TYR A 247 -23.77 -9.42 -6.96
C TYR A 247 -23.39 -10.88 -7.22
N THR A 248 -23.29 -11.24 -8.52
CA THR A 248 -22.79 -12.54 -8.95
C THR A 248 -21.26 -12.54 -8.98
N CYS A 249 -20.64 -13.16 -7.99
CA CYS A 249 -19.20 -13.32 -7.89
C CYS A 249 -18.77 -14.71 -8.35
N ILE A 250 -17.78 -14.77 -9.23
CA ILE A 250 -17.15 -15.99 -9.74
C ILE A 250 -15.71 -15.99 -9.21
N PRO A 251 -15.44 -16.66 -8.07
CA PRO A 251 -14.10 -16.67 -7.51
C PRO A 251 -13.16 -17.58 -8.34
N VAL A 252 -11.89 -17.19 -8.45
CA VAL A 252 -10.82 -18.04 -8.98
C VAL A 252 -10.49 -19.07 -7.91
N VAL A 253 -11.10 -20.24 -8.01
CA VAL A 253 -11.15 -21.24 -6.92
C VAL A 253 -9.76 -21.68 -6.47
N GLU A 254 -8.82 -21.84 -7.41
CA GLU A 254 -7.44 -22.22 -7.12
C GLU A 254 -6.71 -21.21 -6.22
N GLN A 255 -7.13 -19.95 -6.24
CA GLN A 255 -6.53 -18.86 -5.48
C GLN A 255 -7.31 -18.50 -4.20
N CYS A 256 -8.41 -19.19 -3.89
CA CYS A 256 -9.23 -18.89 -2.72
C CYS A 256 -8.68 -19.44 -1.40
N SER A 257 -7.92 -20.53 -1.44
CA SER A 257 -7.31 -21.08 -0.23
C SER A 257 -6.06 -20.28 0.15
N PRO A 258 -5.88 -19.95 1.44
CA PRO A 258 -4.64 -19.35 1.90
C PRO A 258 -3.45 -20.24 1.55
N ASP A 259 -2.51 -19.70 0.80
CA ASP A 259 -1.29 -20.38 0.39
C ASP A 259 -0.10 -19.42 0.52
N PRO A 260 0.83 -19.67 1.45
CA PRO A 260 1.99 -18.81 1.66
C PRO A 260 3.00 -18.89 0.51
N ASP A 261 2.94 -19.94 -0.33
CA ASP A 261 3.81 -20.11 -1.50
C ASP A 261 3.27 -19.46 -2.77
N PHE A 262 2.02 -18.94 -2.74
CA PHE A 262 1.34 -18.36 -3.91
C PHE A 262 1.38 -19.27 -5.14
N SER A 263 1.14 -20.56 -4.95
CA SER A 263 1.40 -21.62 -5.96
C SER A 263 0.63 -21.45 -7.28
N ASN A 264 -0.49 -20.73 -7.27
CA ASN A 264 -1.35 -20.53 -8.42
C ASN A 264 -1.31 -19.10 -8.99
N THR A 265 -0.27 -18.32 -8.66
CA THR A 265 -0.02 -17.03 -9.29
C THR A 265 1.48 -16.82 -9.51
N PRO A 266 1.90 -16.32 -10.68
CA PRO A 266 3.30 -15.95 -10.93
C PRO A 266 3.77 -14.79 -10.03
N THR A 267 2.84 -13.95 -9.61
CA THR A 267 3.08 -12.80 -8.74
C THR A 267 1.79 -12.37 -8.05
N PRO A 268 1.80 -12.15 -6.73
CA PRO A 268 0.63 -11.67 -6.00
C PRO A 268 0.49 -10.13 -6.06
N ASN A 269 0.94 -9.51 -7.14
CA ASN A 269 0.95 -8.05 -7.30
C ASN A 269 0.02 -7.61 -8.44
N PRO A 270 -1.12 -6.97 -8.17
CA PRO A 270 -2.06 -6.51 -9.18
C PRO A 270 -1.52 -5.43 -10.14
N GLU A 271 -0.34 -4.85 -9.87
CA GLU A 271 0.37 -4.00 -10.82
C GLU A 271 1.03 -4.80 -11.96
N GLN A 272 1.10 -6.12 -11.87
CA GLN A 272 1.79 -6.99 -12.82
C GLN A 272 0.82 -7.88 -13.59
N ALA A 273 1.04 -8.02 -14.89
CA ALA A 273 0.18 -8.81 -15.77
C ALA A 273 0.01 -10.28 -15.33
N GLY A 274 1.04 -10.87 -14.72
CA GLY A 274 1.00 -12.25 -14.21
C GLY A 274 -0.09 -12.50 -13.16
N ALA A 275 -0.51 -11.49 -12.39
CA ALA A 275 -1.58 -11.62 -11.41
C ALA A 275 -2.97 -11.88 -12.03
N TYR A 276 -3.12 -11.61 -13.34
CA TYR A 276 -4.41 -11.76 -14.03
C TYR A 276 -4.55 -13.04 -14.83
N GLU A 277 -3.53 -13.90 -14.93
CA GLU A 277 -3.55 -15.06 -15.84
C GLU A 277 -4.77 -15.96 -15.64
N LEU A 278 -5.02 -16.43 -14.41
CA LEU A 278 -6.19 -17.26 -14.11
C LEU A 278 -7.49 -16.47 -14.18
N SER A 279 -7.51 -15.25 -13.68
CA SER A 279 -8.71 -14.40 -13.71
C SER A 279 -9.16 -14.11 -15.14
N LEU A 280 -8.25 -13.84 -16.07
CA LEU A 280 -8.54 -13.69 -17.50
C LEU A 280 -9.12 -14.95 -18.13
N LYS A 281 -8.58 -16.14 -17.77
CA LYS A 281 -9.13 -17.41 -18.21
C LYS A 281 -10.57 -17.59 -17.73
N TYR A 282 -10.82 -17.43 -16.44
CA TYR A 282 -12.16 -17.51 -15.85
C TYR A 282 -13.13 -16.50 -16.47
N ALA A 283 -12.66 -15.27 -16.71
CA ALA A 283 -13.47 -14.22 -17.30
C ALA A 283 -13.90 -14.56 -18.73
N LYS A 284 -13.00 -15.07 -19.58
CA LYS A 284 -13.30 -15.52 -20.94
C LYS A 284 -14.30 -16.68 -20.95
N GLU A 285 -14.12 -17.69 -20.09
CA GLU A 285 -15.01 -18.85 -19.98
C GLU A 285 -16.42 -18.46 -19.53
N ASN A 286 -16.56 -17.45 -18.68
CA ASN A 286 -17.84 -17.03 -18.12
C ASN A 286 -18.43 -15.79 -18.78
N GLN A 287 -17.72 -15.15 -19.72
CA GLN A 287 -18.09 -13.86 -20.31
C GLN A 287 -18.36 -12.82 -19.19
N ALA A 288 -17.42 -12.67 -18.28
CA ALA A 288 -17.55 -11.77 -17.16
C ALA A 288 -17.40 -10.31 -17.61
N ASP A 289 -18.16 -9.42 -17.00
CA ASP A 289 -18.10 -7.97 -17.28
C ASP A 289 -16.88 -7.33 -16.61
N LEU A 290 -16.50 -7.84 -15.44
CA LEU A 290 -15.48 -7.26 -14.56
C LEU A 290 -14.56 -8.34 -13.99
N ILE A 291 -13.29 -8.02 -13.91
CA ILE A 291 -12.26 -8.80 -13.21
C ILE A 291 -11.71 -7.93 -12.08
N LEU A 292 -11.63 -8.48 -10.87
CA LEU A 292 -11.04 -7.82 -9.72
C LEU A 292 -10.01 -8.74 -9.08
N VAL A 293 -8.80 -8.20 -8.85
CA VAL A 293 -7.66 -8.94 -8.28
C VAL A 293 -7.12 -8.17 -7.09
N CYS A 294 -7.18 -8.77 -5.89
CA CYS A 294 -6.64 -8.15 -4.67
C CYS A 294 -5.28 -8.70 -4.31
N ASP A 295 -4.40 -7.84 -3.79
CA ASP A 295 -3.14 -8.32 -3.22
C ASP A 295 -3.35 -9.05 -1.88
N PRO A 296 -2.33 -9.77 -1.36
CA PRO A 296 -2.50 -10.68 -0.23
C PRO A 296 -3.03 -10.05 1.07
N ASP A 297 -2.72 -8.80 1.37
CA ASP A 297 -3.23 -8.10 2.55
C ASP A 297 -4.43 -7.18 2.24
N ALA A 298 -4.96 -7.27 1.01
CA ALA A 298 -6.20 -6.65 0.56
C ALA A 298 -6.25 -5.13 0.76
N ASP A 299 -5.13 -4.45 0.59
CA ASP A 299 -5.07 -2.99 0.57
C ASP A 299 -5.02 -2.43 -0.87
N ARG A 300 -4.87 -3.31 -1.91
CA ARG A 300 -4.85 -2.96 -3.34
C ARG A 300 -5.82 -3.82 -4.13
N MET A 301 -6.31 -3.25 -5.22
CA MET A 301 -7.27 -3.92 -6.11
C MET A 301 -7.02 -3.53 -7.56
N GLY A 302 -6.71 -4.52 -8.38
CA GLY A 302 -6.57 -4.39 -9.83
C GLY A 302 -7.87 -4.70 -10.56
N VAL A 303 -8.06 -4.08 -11.71
CA VAL A 303 -9.32 -4.07 -12.46
C VAL A 303 -9.10 -4.50 -13.90
N GLY A 304 -9.87 -5.48 -14.37
CA GLY A 304 -10.00 -5.81 -15.78
C GLY A 304 -11.45 -5.63 -16.23
N VAL A 305 -11.66 -5.06 -17.41
CA VAL A 305 -12.99 -4.70 -17.94
C VAL A 305 -13.17 -5.35 -19.30
N LEU A 306 -14.33 -5.97 -19.54
CA LEU A 306 -14.70 -6.44 -20.87
C LEU A 306 -15.11 -5.24 -21.73
N HIS A 307 -14.33 -4.94 -22.76
CA HIS A 307 -14.56 -3.84 -23.68
C HIS A 307 -14.43 -4.31 -25.13
N ASN A 308 -15.45 -4.14 -25.94
CA ASN A 308 -15.47 -4.54 -27.36
C ASN A 308 -15.04 -6.00 -27.62
N GLY A 309 -15.35 -6.92 -26.69
CA GLY A 309 -15.02 -8.34 -26.79
C GLY A 309 -13.64 -8.74 -26.29
N GLU A 310 -12.82 -7.80 -25.82
CA GLU A 310 -11.50 -8.02 -25.25
C GLU A 310 -11.43 -7.51 -23.79
N TYR A 311 -10.53 -8.06 -22.98
CA TYR A 311 -10.31 -7.59 -21.61
C TYR A 311 -9.20 -6.54 -21.56
N VAL A 312 -9.54 -5.38 -21.03
CA VAL A 312 -8.62 -4.26 -20.79
C VAL A 312 -8.33 -4.17 -19.29
N VAL A 313 -7.06 -4.29 -18.92
CA VAL A 313 -6.61 -4.08 -17.52
C VAL A 313 -6.33 -2.60 -17.33
N LEU A 314 -7.01 -1.99 -16.36
CA LEU A 314 -6.84 -0.57 -16.01
C LEU A 314 -5.67 -0.40 -15.04
N THR A 315 -4.93 0.70 -15.19
CA THR A 315 -3.94 1.12 -14.18
C THR A 315 -4.64 1.64 -12.92
N GLY A 316 -3.92 1.75 -11.79
CA GLY A 316 -4.46 2.34 -10.57
C GLY A 316 -4.89 3.81 -10.75
N ASN A 317 -4.23 4.56 -11.63
CA ASN A 317 -4.65 5.91 -11.99
C ASN A 317 -5.96 5.93 -12.77
N GLN A 318 -6.13 5.00 -13.71
CA GLN A 318 -7.32 4.88 -14.54
C GLN A 318 -8.52 4.44 -13.71
N SER A 319 -8.37 3.36 -12.91
CA SER A 319 -9.45 2.88 -12.03
C SER A 319 -9.86 3.93 -11.01
N GLY A 320 -8.88 4.62 -10.37
CA GLY A 320 -9.16 5.72 -9.45
C GLY A 320 -9.91 6.89 -10.11
N SER A 321 -9.57 7.23 -11.37
CA SER A 321 -10.29 8.28 -12.10
C SER A 321 -11.75 7.89 -12.41
N VAL A 322 -11.99 6.61 -12.74
CA VAL A 322 -13.35 6.07 -12.95
C VAL A 322 -14.13 6.04 -11.62
N GLU A 323 -13.50 5.64 -10.51
CA GLU A 323 -14.12 5.69 -9.18
C GLU A 323 -14.52 7.12 -8.79
N ILE A 324 -13.64 8.11 -9.02
CA ILE A 324 -13.94 9.54 -8.76
C ILE A 324 -15.13 10.01 -9.57
N GLU A 325 -15.16 9.72 -10.88
CA GLU A 325 -16.27 10.08 -11.77
C GLU A 325 -17.58 9.51 -11.25
N TYR A 326 -17.60 8.21 -10.93
CA TYR A 326 -18.81 7.57 -10.42
C TYR A 326 -19.25 8.18 -9.09
N ILE A 327 -18.37 8.25 -8.11
CA ILE A 327 -18.68 8.74 -6.77
C ILE A 327 -19.17 10.18 -6.81
N CYS A 328 -18.43 11.08 -7.46
CA CYS A 328 -18.74 12.50 -7.49
C CYS A 328 -20.03 12.79 -8.27
N SER A 329 -20.23 12.14 -9.42
CA SER A 329 -21.45 12.28 -10.21
C SER A 329 -22.70 11.83 -9.45
N GLN A 330 -22.62 10.71 -8.71
CA GLN A 330 -23.75 10.21 -7.94
C GLN A 330 -24.03 11.07 -6.71
N LEU A 331 -22.99 11.51 -5.99
CA LEU A 331 -23.16 12.43 -4.86
C LEU A 331 -23.80 13.75 -5.31
N GLN A 332 -23.36 14.31 -6.43
CA GLN A 332 -23.95 15.53 -6.98
C GLN A 332 -25.41 15.32 -7.43
N LYS A 333 -25.69 14.25 -8.17
CA LYS A 333 -27.04 13.90 -8.65
C LYS A 333 -28.02 13.70 -7.50
N GLN A 334 -27.56 13.15 -6.39
CA GLN A 334 -28.37 12.89 -5.19
C GLN A 334 -28.44 14.09 -4.21
N GLY A 335 -27.75 15.20 -4.50
CA GLY A 335 -27.66 16.35 -3.60
C GLY A 335 -26.95 16.03 -2.28
N LYS A 336 -26.05 15.03 -2.29
CA LYS A 336 -25.30 14.54 -1.11
C LYS A 336 -23.82 14.95 -1.12
N MET A 337 -23.39 15.78 -2.07
CA MET A 337 -22.04 16.32 -2.05
C MET A 337 -21.86 17.13 -0.76
N PRO A 338 -20.85 16.80 0.05
CA PRO A 338 -20.64 17.51 1.32
C PRO A 338 -20.15 18.95 1.07
N GLU A 339 -20.27 19.80 2.08
CA GLU A 339 -19.64 21.13 2.05
C GLU A 339 -18.12 21.00 2.09
N ASN A 340 -17.39 21.89 1.40
CA ASN A 340 -15.94 21.88 1.30
C ASN A 340 -15.36 20.48 0.98
N PRO A 341 -15.80 19.81 -0.11
CA PRO A 341 -15.39 18.47 -0.41
C PRO A 341 -13.93 18.40 -0.80
N VAL A 342 -13.25 17.37 -0.34
CA VAL A 342 -11.84 17.12 -0.65
C VAL A 342 -11.58 15.67 -0.99
N MET A 343 -10.75 15.45 -2.01
CA MET A 343 -10.11 14.19 -2.26
C MET A 343 -8.60 14.27 -2.04
N PHE A 344 -7.97 13.10 -1.89
CA PHE A 344 -6.53 12.98 -1.70
C PHE A 344 -5.91 12.05 -2.73
N ASN A 345 -4.73 12.43 -3.23
CA ASN A 345 -3.85 11.56 -3.98
C ASN A 345 -2.38 11.89 -3.67
N THR A 346 -1.43 11.18 -4.31
CA THR A 346 -0.02 11.41 -4.06
C THR A 346 0.60 12.36 -5.09
N VAL A 347 1.79 12.88 -4.77
CA VAL A 347 2.58 13.73 -5.68
C VAL A 347 3.00 13.02 -6.97
N VAL A 348 2.90 11.68 -7.03
CA VAL A 348 3.20 10.86 -8.21
C VAL A 348 1.95 10.20 -8.83
N THR A 349 0.77 10.53 -8.32
CA THR A 349 -0.52 10.11 -8.92
C THR A 349 -0.89 11.03 -10.09
N SER A 350 -1.55 10.48 -11.11
CA SER A 350 -1.98 11.18 -12.33
C SER A 350 -2.80 12.43 -12.06
N ASP A 351 -2.65 13.43 -12.92
CA ASP A 351 -3.44 14.65 -12.87
C ASP A 351 -4.88 14.46 -13.39
N LEU A 352 -5.21 13.35 -14.07
CA LEU A 352 -6.55 13.09 -14.59
C LEU A 352 -7.59 13.09 -13.46
N GLY A 353 -7.34 12.33 -12.38
CA GLY A 353 -8.30 12.23 -11.28
C GLY A 353 -8.59 13.57 -10.60
N GLU A 354 -7.60 14.45 -10.46
CA GLU A 354 -7.84 15.79 -9.88
C GLU A 354 -8.68 16.69 -10.80
N LYS A 355 -8.54 16.55 -12.12
CA LYS A 355 -9.38 17.26 -13.09
C LYS A 355 -10.82 16.78 -13.04
N VAL A 356 -11.01 15.47 -12.98
CA VAL A 356 -12.33 14.85 -12.81
C VAL A 356 -13.00 15.34 -11.52
N ALA A 357 -12.29 15.32 -10.40
CA ALA A 357 -12.81 15.83 -9.13
C ALA A 357 -13.21 17.30 -9.20
N SER A 358 -12.40 18.11 -9.89
CA SER A 358 -12.66 19.55 -10.09
C SER A 358 -13.95 19.83 -10.84
N ASP A 359 -14.37 18.96 -11.80
CA ASP A 359 -15.66 19.09 -12.52
C ASP A 359 -16.85 19.10 -11.56
N TYR A 360 -16.71 18.48 -10.40
CA TYR A 360 -17.73 18.37 -9.35
C TYR A 360 -17.52 19.32 -8.16
N GLY A 361 -16.56 20.26 -8.28
CA GLY A 361 -16.21 21.18 -7.20
C GLY A 361 -15.47 20.54 -6.03
N VAL A 362 -14.93 19.34 -6.21
CA VAL A 362 -14.12 18.63 -5.19
C VAL A 362 -12.67 19.10 -5.31
N SER A 363 -12.14 19.66 -4.22
CA SER A 363 -10.73 20.07 -4.16
C SER A 363 -9.81 18.85 -4.01
N THR A 364 -8.61 18.90 -4.58
CA THR A 364 -7.60 17.86 -4.40
C THR A 364 -6.47 18.35 -3.50
N GLU A 365 -6.08 17.53 -2.53
CA GLU A 365 -4.83 17.71 -1.79
C GLU A 365 -3.87 16.58 -2.09
N LYS A 366 -2.67 16.93 -2.54
CA LYS A 366 -1.59 15.97 -2.75
C LYS A 366 -0.84 15.67 -1.45
N THR A 367 -0.43 14.43 -1.29
CA THR A 367 0.43 13.97 -0.19
C THR A 367 1.70 13.32 -0.73
N LEU A 368 2.68 13.10 0.12
CA LEU A 368 3.76 12.17 -0.22
C LEU A 368 3.21 10.77 -0.42
N THR A 369 3.95 9.94 -1.14
CA THR A 369 3.59 8.52 -1.36
C THR A 369 3.52 7.76 -0.04
N GLY A 370 2.46 7.00 0.13
CA GLY A 370 2.14 6.22 1.32
C GLY A 370 0.83 6.69 1.95
N PHE A 371 -0.16 5.80 1.99
CA PHE A 371 -1.52 6.12 2.40
C PHE A 371 -1.64 6.69 3.83
N LYS A 372 -0.63 6.46 4.68
CA LYS A 372 -0.53 7.06 6.02
C LYS A 372 -0.63 8.59 6.01
N PHE A 373 -0.11 9.25 4.98
CA PHE A 373 -0.22 10.70 4.85
C PHE A 373 -1.64 11.14 4.46
N ILE A 374 -2.33 10.33 3.66
CA ILE A 374 -3.76 10.52 3.37
C ILE A 374 -4.57 10.28 4.66
N GLY A 375 -4.33 9.15 5.35
CA GLY A 375 -4.99 8.82 6.61
C GLY A 375 -4.83 9.89 7.70
N GLU A 376 -3.63 10.49 7.82
CA GLU A 376 -3.36 11.61 8.74
C GLU A 376 -4.22 12.83 8.40
N LYS A 377 -4.28 13.21 7.12
CA LYS A 377 -5.12 14.33 6.65
C LYS A 377 -6.60 14.08 6.90
N VAL A 378 -7.07 12.88 6.61
CA VAL A 378 -8.45 12.46 6.89
C VAL A 378 -8.76 12.57 8.39
N ALA A 379 -7.88 12.07 9.26
CA ALA A 379 -8.04 12.18 10.71
C ALA A 379 -8.03 13.64 11.21
N LYS A 380 -7.19 14.50 10.59
CA LYS A 380 -7.20 15.94 10.87
C LYS A 380 -8.55 16.56 10.54
N TYR A 381 -9.08 16.31 9.34
CA TYR A 381 -10.33 16.94 8.89
C TYR A 381 -11.57 16.36 9.58
N GLU A 382 -11.55 15.08 9.98
CA GLU A 382 -12.58 14.52 10.86
C GLU A 382 -12.68 15.28 12.19
N LYS A 383 -11.54 15.76 12.72
CA LYS A 383 -11.48 16.52 13.97
C LYS A 383 -11.77 18.02 13.79
N THR A 384 -11.28 18.62 12.70
CA THR A 384 -11.36 20.09 12.52
C THR A 384 -12.59 20.53 11.75
N HIS A 385 -13.22 19.63 10.98
CA HIS A 385 -14.33 19.92 10.08
C HIS A 385 -14.05 21.01 9.03
N GLU A 386 -12.77 21.30 8.75
CA GLU A 386 -12.37 22.28 7.73
C GLU A 386 -12.75 21.83 6.32
N LYS A 387 -12.62 20.52 6.06
CA LYS A 387 -12.96 19.88 4.80
C LYS A 387 -13.63 18.53 5.05
N ASN A 388 -14.41 18.08 4.08
CA ASN A 388 -15.11 16.81 4.13
C ASN A 388 -14.55 15.83 3.11
N TYR A 389 -14.12 14.67 3.57
CA TYR A 389 -13.55 13.60 2.77
C TYR A 389 -14.57 13.06 1.75
N VAL A 390 -14.16 12.94 0.50
CA VAL A 390 -14.96 12.30 -0.58
C VAL A 390 -14.29 11.02 -1.06
N PHE A 391 -12.98 11.05 -1.32
CA PHE A 391 -12.22 9.94 -1.88
C PHE A 391 -10.72 10.10 -1.64
N GLY A 392 -9.98 8.98 -1.65
CA GLY A 392 -8.52 9.01 -1.63
C GLY A 392 -7.94 7.80 -2.35
N TYR A 393 -6.86 7.99 -3.13
CA TYR A 393 -6.24 6.90 -3.85
C TYR A 393 -4.77 7.15 -4.15
N GLU A 394 -4.05 6.06 -4.43
CA GLU A 394 -2.67 6.05 -4.90
C GLU A 394 -2.58 5.39 -6.27
N GLU A 395 -1.61 5.80 -7.08
CA GLU A 395 -1.30 5.20 -8.38
C GLU A 395 -1.02 3.69 -8.30
N SER A 396 -0.62 3.23 -7.12
CA SER A 396 -0.28 1.84 -6.82
C SER A 396 -1.49 0.96 -6.47
N TYR A 397 -2.64 1.22 -7.12
CA TYR A 397 -3.85 0.37 -7.07
C TYR A 397 -4.61 0.35 -5.74
N GLY A 398 -4.35 1.29 -4.86
CA GLY A 398 -5.05 1.37 -3.58
C GLY A 398 -5.96 2.58 -3.48
N SER A 399 -7.21 2.38 -3.08
CA SER A 399 -8.19 3.44 -2.85
C SER A 399 -8.94 3.27 -1.54
N LEU A 400 -9.58 4.35 -1.09
CA LEU A 400 -10.46 4.39 0.07
C LEU A 400 -11.70 5.19 -0.28
N ILE A 401 -12.89 4.58 -0.13
CA ILE A 401 -14.18 5.20 -0.47
C ILE A 401 -14.76 5.91 0.76
N LYS A 402 -14.85 5.24 1.89
CA LYS A 402 -15.38 5.83 3.15
C LYS A 402 -14.35 5.72 4.26
N PRO A 403 -14.14 6.79 5.03
CA PRO A 403 -13.05 6.89 5.99
C PRO A 403 -13.36 6.25 7.35
N PHE A 404 -14.12 5.15 7.42
CA PHE A 404 -14.27 4.38 8.66
C PHE A 404 -13.01 3.54 8.97
N VAL A 405 -12.13 3.36 7.99
CA VAL A 405 -10.74 2.92 8.12
C VAL A 405 -9.80 4.08 7.73
N ARG A 406 -8.49 3.90 7.90
CA ARG A 406 -7.47 4.93 7.59
C ARG A 406 -6.33 4.40 6.72
N ASP A 407 -6.58 3.29 6.04
CA ASP A 407 -5.70 2.74 5.02
C ASP A 407 -6.53 2.43 3.77
N LYS A 408 -5.87 2.07 2.67
CA LYS A 408 -6.50 1.57 1.45
C LYS A 408 -7.36 0.35 1.77
N ASP A 409 -8.50 0.24 1.12
CA ASP A 409 -9.50 -0.78 1.42
C ASP A 409 -10.01 -1.44 0.12
N ALA A 410 -9.41 -2.57 -0.25
CA ALA A 410 -9.79 -3.30 -1.44
C ALA A 410 -11.24 -3.85 -1.37
N PRO A 411 -11.76 -4.39 -0.27
CA PRO A 411 -13.19 -4.71 -0.15
C PRO A 411 -14.15 -3.55 -0.45
N GLN A 412 -13.84 -2.32 -0.01
CA GLN A 412 -14.63 -1.14 -0.41
C GLN A 412 -14.53 -0.85 -1.91
N ALA A 413 -13.31 -0.86 -2.44
CA ALA A 413 -13.07 -0.61 -3.86
C ALA A 413 -13.76 -1.65 -4.75
N CYS A 414 -13.69 -2.94 -4.38
CA CYS A 414 -14.40 -4.01 -5.07
C CYS A 414 -15.91 -3.75 -5.14
N LEU A 415 -16.53 -3.40 -4.03
CA LEU A 415 -17.97 -3.12 -4.00
C LEU A 415 -18.33 -1.88 -4.81
N MET A 416 -17.53 -0.81 -4.71
CA MET A 416 -17.79 0.45 -5.44
C MET A 416 -17.67 0.27 -6.95
N LEU A 417 -16.64 -0.45 -7.42
CA LEU A 417 -16.46 -0.73 -8.84
C LEU A 417 -17.51 -1.69 -9.40
N ALA A 418 -17.98 -2.66 -8.61
CA ALA A 418 -19.12 -3.50 -9.00
C ALA A 418 -20.39 -2.65 -9.19
N GLU A 419 -20.65 -1.72 -8.28
CA GLU A 419 -21.79 -0.82 -8.39
C GLU A 419 -21.66 0.12 -9.59
N ALA A 420 -20.48 0.72 -9.81
CA ALA A 420 -20.20 1.56 -10.97
C ALA A 420 -20.36 0.78 -12.28
N CYS A 421 -19.81 -0.42 -12.38
CA CYS A 421 -19.94 -1.28 -13.56
C CYS A 421 -21.42 -1.58 -13.87
N ALA A 422 -22.20 -1.99 -12.86
CA ALA A 422 -23.62 -2.25 -13.01
C ALA A 422 -24.41 -1.00 -13.45
N PHE A 423 -24.11 0.14 -12.83
CA PHE A 423 -24.74 1.43 -13.13
C PHE A 423 -24.50 1.91 -14.57
N TYR A 424 -23.27 1.80 -15.05
CA TYR A 424 -22.95 2.20 -16.42
C TYR A 424 -23.43 1.18 -17.45
N LYS A 425 -23.47 -0.11 -17.12
CA LYS A 425 -24.03 -1.16 -17.98
C LYS A 425 -25.52 -0.94 -18.28
N GLU A 426 -26.31 -0.46 -17.31
CA GLU A 426 -27.70 -0.05 -17.55
C GLU A 426 -27.82 1.08 -18.59
N GLN A 427 -26.76 1.85 -18.81
CA GLN A 427 -26.69 2.92 -19.81
C GLN A 427 -26.01 2.48 -21.10
N GLY A 428 -25.71 1.17 -21.27
CA GLY A 428 -25.05 0.60 -22.43
C GLY A 428 -23.57 0.96 -22.54
N LYS A 429 -22.92 1.24 -21.41
CA LYS A 429 -21.49 1.59 -21.32
C LYS A 429 -20.76 0.61 -20.41
N ASP A 430 -19.49 0.39 -20.67
CA ASP A 430 -18.56 -0.24 -19.74
C ASP A 430 -17.63 0.81 -19.07
N LEU A 431 -16.72 0.36 -18.18
CA LEU A 431 -15.85 1.30 -17.47
C LEU A 431 -14.72 1.88 -18.34
N VAL A 432 -14.40 1.24 -19.48
CA VAL A 432 -13.46 1.81 -20.47
C VAL A 432 -14.14 2.95 -21.25
N ASP A 433 -15.42 2.81 -21.61
CA ASP A 433 -16.20 3.91 -22.21
C ASP A 433 -16.26 5.13 -21.29
N VAL A 434 -16.37 4.89 -19.97
CA VAL A 434 -16.31 5.97 -18.97
C VAL A 434 -14.93 6.63 -19.02
N LEU A 435 -13.85 5.86 -18.95
CA LEU A 435 -12.49 6.38 -19.00
C LEU A 435 -12.23 7.17 -20.29
N ASP A 436 -12.69 6.68 -21.44
CA ASP A 436 -12.54 7.38 -22.72
C ASP A 436 -13.30 8.71 -22.71
N SER A 437 -14.47 8.78 -22.08
CA SER A 437 -15.19 10.05 -21.90
C SER A 437 -14.44 11.04 -20.99
N LEU A 438 -13.62 10.56 -20.03
CA LEU A 438 -12.74 11.42 -19.24
C LEU A 438 -11.59 11.95 -20.10
N TYR A 439 -11.01 11.13 -20.96
CA TYR A 439 -9.98 11.56 -21.90
C TYR A 439 -10.50 12.60 -22.91
N ASP A 440 -11.72 12.44 -23.40
CA ASP A 440 -12.36 13.41 -24.28
C ASP A 440 -12.53 14.79 -23.60
N ARG A 441 -12.81 14.82 -22.28
CA ARG A 441 -12.97 16.06 -21.52
C ARG A 441 -11.66 16.72 -21.12
N HIS A 442 -10.64 15.94 -20.76
CA HIS A 442 -9.42 16.44 -20.08
C HIS A 442 -8.14 16.24 -20.89
N GLY A 443 -8.19 15.52 -21.99
CA GLY A 443 -7.05 15.05 -22.76
C GLY A 443 -6.58 13.67 -22.29
N THR A 444 -5.88 12.97 -23.18
CA THR A 444 -5.36 11.63 -22.94
C THR A 444 -4.12 11.69 -22.07
N TYR A 445 -4.07 10.83 -21.07
CA TYR A 445 -2.90 10.62 -20.20
C TYR A 445 -2.41 9.19 -20.35
N GLU A 446 -1.10 9.03 -20.46
CA GLU A 446 -0.42 7.75 -20.26
C GLU A 446 0.46 7.84 -19.02
N GLU A 447 0.18 6.98 -18.07
CA GLU A 447 0.96 6.84 -16.86
C GLU A 447 1.84 5.60 -16.96
N SER A 448 3.11 5.76 -16.62
CA SER A 448 4.05 4.66 -16.58
C SER A 448 5.01 4.79 -15.41
N GLN A 449 5.53 3.67 -14.95
CA GLN A 449 6.54 3.59 -13.90
C GLN A 449 7.68 2.69 -14.36
N VAL A 450 8.90 3.22 -14.30
CA VAL A 450 10.12 2.45 -14.54
C VAL A 450 10.93 2.37 -13.25
N ALA A 451 11.39 1.17 -12.89
CA ALA A 451 12.23 0.96 -11.72
C ALA A 451 13.66 0.60 -12.15
N LEU A 452 14.61 1.44 -11.78
CA LEU A 452 16.03 1.14 -11.87
C LEU A 452 16.44 0.39 -10.60
N SER A 453 16.76 -0.89 -10.71
CA SER A 453 17.24 -1.74 -9.62
C SER A 453 18.74 -1.97 -9.77
N LEU A 454 19.52 -1.60 -8.76
CA LEU A 454 20.97 -1.75 -8.74
C LEU A 454 21.36 -2.52 -7.47
N ALA A 455 22.01 -3.67 -7.62
CA ALA A 455 22.33 -4.54 -6.49
C ALA A 455 23.47 -3.99 -5.61
N GLY A 456 23.39 -4.28 -4.32
CA GLY A 456 24.45 -4.08 -3.35
C GLY A 456 24.76 -2.63 -2.98
N GLU A 457 25.84 -2.42 -2.23
CA GLU A 457 26.27 -1.10 -1.74
C GLU A 457 26.62 -0.13 -2.88
N ALA A 458 27.28 -0.63 -3.94
CA ALA A 458 27.61 0.17 -5.12
C ALA A 458 26.33 0.69 -5.82
N GLY A 459 25.29 -0.13 -5.90
CA GLY A 459 24.00 0.25 -6.45
C GLY A 459 23.30 1.34 -5.61
N ALA A 460 23.27 1.19 -4.31
CA ALA A 460 22.73 2.20 -3.41
C ALA A 460 23.48 3.54 -3.51
N LYS A 461 24.82 3.50 -3.64
CA LYS A 461 25.64 4.69 -3.86
C LYS A 461 25.30 5.35 -5.20
N ARG A 462 25.18 4.59 -6.29
CA ARG A 462 24.84 5.12 -7.62
C ARG A 462 23.47 5.81 -7.63
N ILE A 463 22.47 5.26 -6.96
CA ILE A 463 21.14 5.89 -6.84
C ILE A 463 21.25 7.26 -6.14
N LYS A 464 22.03 7.36 -5.06
CA LYS A 464 22.27 8.64 -4.38
C LYS A 464 22.97 9.66 -5.29
N GLU A 465 23.94 9.21 -6.09
CA GLU A 465 24.65 10.04 -7.06
C GLU A 465 23.71 10.56 -8.16
N ILE A 466 22.82 9.70 -8.69
CA ILE A 466 21.80 10.09 -9.70
C ILE A 466 20.94 11.24 -9.14
N LEU A 467 20.38 11.06 -7.94
CA LEU A 467 19.53 12.09 -7.33
C LEU A 467 20.30 13.38 -7.01
N ALA A 468 21.55 13.26 -6.55
CA ALA A 468 22.39 14.41 -6.27
C ALA A 468 22.70 15.20 -7.57
N THR A 469 22.97 14.50 -8.67
CA THR A 469 23.20 15.11 -9.99
C THR A 469 21.94 15.80 -10.50
N LEU A 470 20.78 15.10 -10.51
CA LEU A 470 19.51 15.66 -10.95
C LEU A 470 19.08 16.88 -10.10
N ARG A 471 19.50 16.95 -8.85
CA ARG A 471 19.23 18.08 -7.95
C ARG A 471 20.17 19.25 -8.22
N LYS A 472 21.47 18.99 -8.36
CA LYS A 472 22.48 20.01 -8.60
C LYS A 472 22.37 20.61 -10.00
N ASP A 473 22.25 19.74 -11.01
CA ASP A 473 22.19 20.10 -12.43
C ASP A 473 20.77 19.81 -12.97
N ALA A 474 19.77 20.45 -12.32
CA ALA A 474 18.35 20.24 -12.65
C ALA A 474 18.10 20.48 -14.15
N PRO A 475 17.47 19.51 -14.87
CA PRO A 475 17.26 19.63 -16.29
C PRO A 475 16.35 20.81 -16.62
N THR A 476 16.75 21.64 -17.58
CA THR A 476 15.91 22.72 -18.12
C THR A 476 15.01 22.26 -19.25
N GLN A 477 15.32 21.08 -19.79
CA GLN A 477 14.52 20.37 -20.79
C GLN A 477 14.73 18.85 -20.65
N ILE A 478 13.70 18.08 -20.99
CA ILE A 478 13.74 16.62 -21.04
C ILE A 478 13.19 16.22 -22.43
N GLY A 479 13.94 15.41 -23.19
CA GLY A 479 13.56 15.04 -24.54
C GLY A 479 13.25 16.22 -25.47
N GLY A 480 13.91 17.36 -25.32
CA GLY A 480 13.66 18.59 -26.08
C GLY A 480 12.46 19.41 -25.60
N THR A 481 11.66 18.92 -24.67
CA THR A 481 10.51 19.64 -24.07
C THR A 481 10.98 20.42 -22.85
N LYS A 482 10.62 21.70 -22.76
CA LYS A 482 11.06 22.61 -21.69
C LYS A 482 10.47 22.18 -20.34
N VAL A 483 11.30 22.19 -19.29
CA VAL A 483 10.87 22.11 -17.90
C VAL A 483 10.43 23.50 -17.45
N VAL A 484 9.14 23.63 -17.12
CA VAL A 484 8.57 24.92 -16.71
C VAL A 484 8.56 25.10 -15.20
N ARG A 485 8.53 23.97 -14.45
CA ARG A 485 8.55 23.95 -12.98
C ARG A 485 9.26 22.69 -12.49
N SER A 486 10.04 22.80 -11.43
CA SER A 486 10.58 21.65 -10.70
C SER A 486 10.32 21.79 -9.21
N GLU A 487 10.06 20.63 -8.56
CA GLU A 487 9.83 20.55 -7.13
C GLU A 487 10.85 19.59 -6.51
N ASP A 488 11.50 20.05 -5.46
CA ASP A 488 12.41 19.26 -4.62
C ASP A 488 11.81 19.12 -3.23
N TYR A 489 11.30 17.93 -2.92
CA TYR A 489 10.65 17.64 -1.63
C TYR A 489 11.67 17.44 -0.49
N LYS A 490 12.96 17.23 -0.81
CA LYS A 490 14.02 17.14 0.19
C LYS A 490 14.49 18.50 0.66
N GLU A 491 14.66 19.43 -0.29
CA GLU A 491 15.04 20.82 0.01
C GLU A 491 13.81 21.71 0.30
N CYS A 492 12.60 21.19 0.08
CA CYS A 492 11.33 21.91 0.19
C CYS A 492 11.30 23.17 -0.69
N THR A 493 11.66 23.02 -1.97
CA THR A 493 11.72 24.14 -2.92
C THR A 493 10.93 23.88 -4.20
N ILE A 494 10.38 24.95 -4.75
CA ILE A 494 9.77 25.01 -6.09
C ILE A 494 10.64 25.98 -6.91
N LYS A 495 11.01 25.56 -8.11
CA LYS A 495 11.73 26.42 -9.08
C LYS A 495 10.92 26.58 -10.35
N GLU A 496 10.62 27.83 -10.73
CA GLU A 496 9.95 28.24 -11.96
C GLU A 496 10.84 29.29 -12.67
N GLY A 497 11.52 28.89 -13.74
CA GLY A 497 12.55 29.71 -14.35
C GLY A 497 13.69 30.02 -13.37
N ASP A 498 13.95 31.31 -13.11
CA ASP A 498 14.94 31.77 -12.13
C ASP A 498 14.37 32.01 -10.72
N THR A 499 13.06 31.87 -10.57
CA THR A 499 12.37 32.07 -9.27
C THR A 499 12.39 30.80 -8.46
N VAL A 500 12.81 30.90 -7.19
CA VAL A 500 12.76 29.81 -6.22
C VAL A 500 11.84 30.21 -5.07
N THR A 501 10.85 29.39 -4.77
CA THR A 501 9.89 29.58 -3.67
C THR A 501 9.88 28.36 -2.76
N GLU A 502 9.29 28.49 -1.58
CA GLU A 502 9.16 27.39 -0.62
C GLU A 502 8.05 26.42 -1.02
N LEU A 503 8.34 25.13 -0.97
CA LEU A 503 7.36 24.05 -1.08
C LEU A 503 6.85 23.70 0.32
N THR A 504 5.63 24.11 0.64
CA THR A 504 5.02 23.95 1.96
C THR A 504 4.02 22.80 2.01
N GLY A 505 3.70 22.32 3.22
CA GLY A 505 2.66 21.31 3.44
C GLY A 505 3.13 19.86 3.36
N PHE A 506 4.43 19.61 3.17
CA PHE A 506 5.03 18.29 3.11
C PHE A 506 6.15 18.12 4.15
N THR A 507 6.30 16.91 4.67
CA THR A 507 7.53 16.53 5.37
C THR A 507 8.63 16.27 4.35
N LYS A 508 9.90 16.45 4.75
CA LYS A 508 11.04 16.20 3.84
C LYS A 508 11.04 14.77 3.33
N SER A 509 11.17 14.61 2.01
CA SER A 509 11.24 13.32 1.33
C SER A 509 12.14 13.42 0.10
N ASP A 510 12.91 12.39 -0.20
CA ASP A 510 13.83 12.40 -1.34
C ASP A 510 13.07 12.15 -2.66
N VAL A 511 12.29 13.15 -3.10
CA VAL A 511 11.52 13.15 -4.35
C VAL A 511 11.87 14.40 -5.14
N LEU A 512 12.07 14.23 -6.45
CA LEU A 512 12.17 15.29 -7.44
C LEU A 512 11.03 15.18 -8.43
N LYS A 513 10.40 16.29 -8.81
CA LYS A 513 9.34 16.31 -9.83
C LYS A 513 9.56 17.45 -10.83
N TYR A 514 9.45 17.14 -12.11
CA TYR A 514 9.65 18.05 -13.24
C TYR A 514 8.37 18.17 -14.05
N TYR A 515 7.82 19.36 -14.17
CA TYR A 515 6.65 19.67 -14.99
C TYR A 515 7.12 20.22 -16.34
N LEU A 516 6.57 19.68 -17.41
CA LEU A 516 6.90 20.01 -18.78
C LEU A 516 5.88 21.01 -19.37
N GLU A 517 6.31 21.80 -20.36
CA GLU A 517 5.46 22.82 -20.98
C GLU A 517 4.22 22.28 -21.72
N ASP A 518 4.24 20.98 -22.11
CA ASP A 518 3.10 20.30 -22.73
C ASP A 518 2.05 19.76 -21.73
N GLY A 519 2.27 20.01 -20.44
CA GLY A 519 1.42 19.54 -19.35
C GLY A 519 1.72 18.13 -18.85
N SER A 520 2.77 17.49 -19.35
CA SER A 520 3.32 16.25 -18.80
C SER A 520 4.18 16.51 -17.56
N TRP A 521 4.42 15.48 -16.75
CA TRP A 521 5.42 15.55 -15.68
C TRP A 521 6.14 14.23 -15.46
N ILE A 522 7.34 14.33 -14.90
CA ILE A 522 8.21 13.20 -14.55
C ILE A 522 8.64 13.37 -13.09
N ALA A 523 8.53 12.30 -12.28
CA ALA A 523 9.01 12.30 -10.92
C ALA A 523 10.03 11.19 -10.67
N VAL A 524 11.01 11.46 -9.81
CA VAL A 524 12.10 10.53 -9.47
C VAL A 524 12.11 10.35 -7.96
N ARG A 525 12.05 9.09 -7.52
CA ARG A 525 12.00 8.73 -6.10
C ARG A 525 12.80 7.46 -5.81
N PRO A 526 13.79 7.51 -4.91
CA PRO A 526 14.46 6.30 -4.45
C PRO A 526 13.54 5.49 -3.53
N SER A 527 13.71 4.18 -3.51
CA SER A 527 13.10 3.33 -2.48
C SER A 527 13.78 3.58 -1.14
N GLY A 528 12.98 3.62 -0.06
CA GLY A 528 13.53 3.73 1.29
C GLY A 528 14.08 2.42 1.87
N THR A 529 13.77 1.27 1.24
CA THR A 529 14.06 -0.06 1.80
C THR A 529 14.90 -0.95 0.89
N GLU A 530 15.02 -0.59 -0.39
CA GLU A 530 15.72 -1.39 -1.41
C GLU A 530 16.60 -0.49 -2.27
N PRO A 531 17.70 -0.97 -2.86
CA PRO A 531 18.52 -0.20 -3.80
C PRO A 531 17.82 -0.06 -5.16
N LYS A 532 16.69 0.63 -5.15
CA LYS A 532 15.83 0.91 -6.32
C LYS A 532 15.55 2.40 -6.41
N CYS A 533 15.47 2.90 -7.64
CA CYS A 533 14.98 4.24 -7.94
C CYS A 533 13.80 4.12 -8.91
N LYS A 534 12.68 4.70 -8.56
CA LYS A 534 11.48 4.71 -9.38
C LYS A 534 11.36 6.04 -10.13
N PHE A 535 11.05 5.93 -11.42
CA PHE A 535 10.73 7.04 -12.32
C PHE A 535 9.26 6.93 -12.68
N TYR A 536 8.49 7.96 -12.36
CA TYR A 536 7.07 8.06 -12.65
C TYR A 536 6.86 9.03 -13.78
N TYR A 537 6.04 8.64 -14.75
CA TYR A 537 5.69 9.44 -15.90
C TYR A 537 4.18 9.63 -15.95
N CYS A 538 3.72 10.86 -16.08
CA CYS A 538 2.35 11.20 -16.40
C CYS A 538 2.40 12.07 -17.67
N ILE A 539 2.14 11.44 -18.79
CA ILE A 539 2.41 12.03 -20.10
C ILE A 539 1.09 12.35 -20.79
N LYS A 540 0.93 13.62 -21.13
CA LYS A 540 -0.24 14.13 -21.82
C LYS A 540 -0.06 14.08 -23.33
N GLY A 541 -1.03 13.44 -24.04
CA GLY A 541 -1.05 13.35 -25.47
C GLY A 541 -2.36 13.87 -26.10
N ALA A 542 -2.32 14.12 -27.41
CA ALA A 542 -3.51 14.43 -28.19
C ALA A 542 -4.36 13.18 -28.49
N SER A 543 -3.77 11.99 -28.37
CA SER A 543 -4.38 10.67 -28.52
C SER A 543 -3.62 9.65 -27.68
N LYS A 544 -4.18 8.43 -27.52
CA LYS A 544 -3.49 7.30 -26.84
C LYS A 544 -2.14 7.00 -27.53
N GLU A 545 -2.09 7.01 -28.85
CA GLU A 545 -0.85 6.78 -29.63
C GLU A 545 0.17 7.91 -29.41
N ASP A 546 -0.25 9.17 -29.41
CA ASP A 546 0.64 10.32 -29.15
C ASP A 546 1.21 10.28 -27.73
N ALA A 547 0.35 10.00 -26.73
CA ALA A 547 0.79 9.84 -25.35
C ALA A 547 1.83 8.71 -25.21
N HIS A 548 1.59 7.56 -25.86
CA HIS A 548 2.53 6.43 -25.86
C HIS A 548 3.88 6.78 -26.48
N ASN A 549 3.87 7.37 -27.67
CA ASN A 549 5.10 7.77 -28.37
C ASN A 549 5.91 8.77 -27.53
N LYS A 550 5.25 9.72 -26.89
CA LYS A 550 5.90 10.66 -25.97
C LYS A 550 6.44 9.96 -24.73
N THR A 551 5.73 9.01 -24.15
CA THR A 551 6.19 8.23 -22.99
C THR A 551 7.50 7.52 -23.28
N VAL A 552 7.57 6.78 -24.42
CA VAL A 552 8.80 6.11 -24.86
C VAL A 552 9.94 7.11 -25.06
N HIS A 553 9.64 8.26 -25.69
CA HIS A 553 10.62 9.31 -25.92
C HIS A 553 11.19 9.89 -24.60
N PHE A 554 10.32 10.21 -23.63
CA PHE A 554 10.75 10.76 -22.34
C PHE A 554 11.49 9.73 -21.47
N GLN A 555 11.08 8.46 -21.50
CA GLN A 555 11.81 7.38 -20.82
C GLN A 555 13.25 7.30 -21.32
N LYS A 556 13.45 7.27 -22.65
CA LYS A 556 14.79 7.27 -23.25
C LYS A 556 15.58 8.53 -22.87
N ALA A 557 14.94 9.70 -22.89
CA ALA A 557 15.61 10.95 -22.51
C ALA A 557 16.07 10.96 -21.04
N MET A 558 15.28 10.37 -20.14
CA MET A 558 15.67 10.20 -18.74
C MET A 558 16.81 9.19 -18.58
N ASP A 559 16.80 8.07 -19.31
CA ASP A 559 17.91 7.12 -19.33
C ASP A 559 19.23 7.78 -19.77
N ASP A 560 19.18 8.62 -20.83
CA ASP A 560 20.33 9.38 -21.31
C ASP A 560 20.84 10.43 -20.28
N LEU A 561 19.94 11.00 -19.48
CA LEU A 561 20.28 11.94 -18.41
C LEU A 561 20.98 11.27 -17.23
N ILE A 562 20.51 10.09 -16.81
CA ILE A 562 21.07 9.37 -15.66
C ILE A 562 22.30 8.53 -15.99
N ALA A 563 22.55 8.25 -17.29
CA ALA A 563 23.75 7.54 -17.74
C ALA A 563 25.02 8.40 -17.63
N LYS A 564 24.87 9.72 -17.60
CA LYS A 564 25.96 10.70 -17.40
C LYS A 564 26.44 10.73 -15.95
#